data_bbeb87e1141bc4a80c134bf6e106a6a8
#
_entry.id   bbeb87e1141bc4a80c134bf6e106a6a8
#
_cell.length_a   1.000
_cell.length_b   1.000
_cell.length_c   1.000
_cell.angle_alpha   90.00
_cell.angle_beta   90.00
_cell.angle_gamma   90.00
#
_symmetry.space_group_name_H-M   'P 1'
#
loop_
_entity.id
_entity.type
_entity.pdbx_description
1 polymer ?
#
loop_
_entity_poly.entity_id
_entity_poly.type
_entity_poly.pdbx_seq_one_letter_code
_entity_poly.pdbx_strand_id
1 'polypeptide(L)'
;MENDLKKIGNQTIKLNSNPKIISTYSIVGPKEGQGPLGEYFHEVISDDTLGKDSFEKAESEMMYTAIKGAINNANIKEEDIDYLFAGDLLNQI
;
A
#
# COMPACT_ATOMS: atom_id res chain seq x y z
N MET A 1 -8.22 3.27 20.73
CA MET A 1 -7.12 3.66 19.82
C MET A 1 -6.21 4.72 20.39
N GLU A 2 -6.78 5.80 20.95
CA GLU A 2 -5.96 6.87 21.51
C GLU A 2 -5.02 6.39 22.61
N ASN A 3 -5.49 5.47 23.45
CA ASN A 3 -4.69 4.95 24.58
C ASN A 3 -3.52 4.07 24.12
N ASP A 4 -3.50 3.67 22.86
CA ASP A 4 -2.45 2.83 22.31
C ASP A 4 -1.26 3.63 21.79
N LEU A 5 -1.38 4.95 21.78
CA LEU A 5 -0.36 5.83 21.21
C LEU A 5 0.39 6.56 22.31
N LYS A 6 1.70 6.59 22.18
CA LYS A 6 2.58 7.34 23.07
C LYS A 6 3.54 8.15 22.22
N LYS A 7 3.52 9.46 22.40
CA LYS A 7 4.43 10.35 21.68
C LYS A 7 5.80 10.34 22.36
N ILE A 8 6.84 10.12 21.59
CA ILE A 8 8.22 10.16 22.07
C ILE A 8 8.93 11.28 21.31
N GLY A 9 9.32 12.35 22.03
CA GLY A 9 9.89 13.53 21.41
C GLY A 9 8.85 14.28 20.59
N ASN A 10 9.31 14.97 19.55
CA ASN A 10 8.42 15.82 18.75
C ASN A 10 7.83 15.10 17.54
N GLN A 11 8.42 14.04 17.08
CA GLN A 11 8.05 13.41 15.81
C GLN A 11 7.85 11.89 15.90
N THR A 12 8.07 11.32 17.07
CA THR A 12 8.01 9.86 17.21
C THR A 12 6.81 9.47 18.06
N ILE A 13 6.08 8.49 17.58
CA ILE A 13 4.95 7.91 18.30
C ILE A 13 5.25 6.43 18.51
N LYS A 14 5.16 5.99 19.76
CA LYS A 14 5.32 4.58 20.09
C LYS A 14 3.96 3.99 20.41
N LEU A 15 3.66 2.84 19.82
CA LEU A 15 2.42 2.13 20.10
C LEU A 15 2.60 1.31 21.38
N ASN A 16 1.63 1.37 22.29
CA ASN A 16 1.70 0.64 23.55
C ASN A 16 1.43 -0.85 23.36
N SER A 17 0.54 -1.21 22.46
CA SER A 17 0.37 -2.60 22.07
C SER A 17 1.44 -2.96 21.03
N ASN A 18 1.65 -4.24 20.81
CA ASN A 18 2.61 -4.72 19.82
C ASN A 18 1.85 -5.01 18.52
N PRO A 19 1.71 -4.03 17.63
CA PRO A 19 0.97 -4.23 16.39
C PRO A 19 1.67 -5.25 15.50
N LYS A 20 0.88 -6.00 14.77
CA LYS A 20 1.39 -7.03 13.87
C LYS A 20 0.89 -6.77 12.46
N ILE A 21 1.72 -7.11 11.48
CA ILE A 21 1.30 -7.08 10.09
C ILE A 21 0.45 -8.33 9.86
N ILE A 22 -0.81 -8.13 9.47
CA ILE A 22 -1.72 -9.25 9.25
C ILE A 22 -1.91 -9.57 7.78
N SER A 23 -1.49 -8.67 6.89
CA SER A 23 -1.65 -8.89 5.46
C SER A 23 -0.74 -7.95 4.69
N THR A 24 -0.37 -8.36 3.49
CA THR A 24 0.40 -7.54 2.57
C THR A 24 -0.15 -7.75 1.17
N TYR A 25 0.12 -6.80 0.30
CA TYR A 25 -0.17 -6.96 -1.12
C TYR A 25 0.78 -6.09 -1.92
N SER A 26 1.38 -6.67 -2.94
CA SER A 26 2.33 -5.97 -3.80
C SER A 26 1.86 -6.01 -5.24
N ILE A 27 1.93 -4.85 -5.90
CA ILE A 27 1.61 -4.72 -7.32
C ILE A 27 2.72 -3.93 -7.98
N VAL A 28 3.20 -4.43 -9.11
CA VAL A 28 4.32 -3.81 -9.81
C VAL A 28 4.01 -3.70 -11.30
N GLY A 29 4.76 -2.82 -11.98
CA GLY A 29 4.66 -2.66 -13.42
C GLY A 29 5.37 -3.78 -14.18
N PRO A 30 5.30 -3.72 -15.52
CA PRO A 30 5.86 -4.79 -16.34
C PRO A 30 7.38 -4.94 -16.21
N LYS A 31 8.08 -3.84 -15.98
CA LYS A 31 9.54 -3.89 -15.87
C LYS A 31 9.99 -4.68 -14.64
N GLU A 32 9.37 -4.42 -13.50
CA GLU A 32 9.68 -5.18 -12.28
C GLU A 32 9.21 -6.63 -12.40
N GLY A 33 8.10 -6.84 -13.10
CA GLY A 33 7.59 -8.19 -13.32
C GLY A 33 8.54 -9.05 -14.13
N GLN A 34 9.37 -8.44 -14.97
CA GLN A 34 10.37 -9.14 -15.76
C GLN A 34 11.70 -9.29 -15.02
N GLY A 35 11.82 -8.67 -13.86
CA GLY A 35 13.03 -8.73 -13.06
C GLY A 35 13.14 -10.03 -12.26
N PRO A 36 14.24 -10.18 -11.49
CA PRO A 36 14.50 -11.43 -10.77
C PRO A 36 13.47 -11.74 -9.68
N LEU A 37 12.73 -10.75 -9.19
CA LEU A 37 11.73 -10.95 -8.15
C LEU A 37 10.30 -10.96 -8.69
N GLY A 38 10.15 -10.96 -10.02
CA GLY A 38 8.83 -10.84 -10.65
C GLY A 38 7.80 -11.86 -10.17
N GLU A 39 8.21 -13.09 -9.94
CA GLU A 39 7.29 -14.15 -9.53
C GLU A 39 6.84 -14.03 -8.07
N TYR A 40 7.49 -13.18 -7.28
CA TYR A 40 7.17 -13.03 -5.86
C TYR A 40 6.17 -11.93 -5.58
N PHE A 41 5.84 -11.10 -6.57
CA PHE A 41 4.84 -10.05 -6.39
C PHE A 41 3.44 -10.64 -6.54
N HIS A 42 2.48 -10.08 -5.79
CA HIS A 42 1.11 -10.57 -5.85
C HIS A 42 0.48 -10.29 -7.21
N GLU A 43 0.81 -9.15 -7.81
CA GLU A 43 0.22 -8.76 -9.07
C GLU A 43 1.24 -8.02 -9.92
N VAL A 44 1.33 -8.39 -11.21
CA VAL A 44 2.18 -7.71 -12.18
C VAL A 44 1.26 -7.19 -13.28
N ILE A 45 1.24 -5.87 -13.48
CA ILE A 45 0.44 -5.28 -14.53
C ILE A 45 1.22 -5.27 -15.84
N SER A 46 0.51 -5.36 -16.97
CA SER A 46 1.13 -5.41 -18.28
C SER A 46 1.27 -4.04 -18.94
N ASP A 47 0.65 -3.01 -18.36
CA ASP A 47 0.64 -1.65 -18.93
C ASP A 47 0.97 -0.67 -17.80
N ASP A 48 2.04 0.11 -17.97
CA ASP A 48 2.48 1.09 -16.97
C ASP A 48 1.41 2.11 -16.61
N THR A 49 0.51 2.38 -17.52
CA THR A 49 -0.54 3.38 -17.28
C THR A 49 -1.88 2.78 -16.91
N LEU A 50 -1.99 1.44 -16.92
CA LEU A 50 -3.25 0.74 -16.65
C LEU A 50 -4.40 1.25 -17.52
N GLY A 51 -4.08 1.64 -18.75
CA GLY A 51 -5.08 2.20 -19.67
C GLY A 51 -5.53 3.60 -19.31
N LYS A 52 -4.88 4.25 -18.36
CA LYS A 52 -5.21 5.62 -17.96
C LYS A 52 -4.46 6.63 -18.86
N ASP A 53 -4.95 7.86 -18.88
CA ASP A 53 -4.37 8.89 -19.75
C ASP A 53 -3.25 9.69 -19.06
N SER A 54 -2.85 9.30 -17.84
CA SER A 54 -1.72 9.92 -17.16
C SER A 54 -1.13 8.95 -16.15
N PHE A 55 0.14 9.18 -15.80
CA PHE A 55 0.80 8.37 -14.78
C PHE A 55 0.20 8.61 -13.38
N GLU A 56 -0.29 9.82 -13.13
CA GLU A 56 -0.93 10.13 -11.84
C GLU A 56 -2.18 9.30 -11.64
N LYS A 57 -3.00 9.15 -12.68
CA LYS A 57 -4.20 8.33 -12.61
C LYS A 57 -3.86 6.85 -12.47
N ALA A 58 -2.82 6.41 -13.18
CA ALA A 58 -2.37 5.02 -13.07
C ALA A 58 -1.87 4.71 -11.66
N GLU A 59 -1.14 5.64 -11.06
CA GLU A 59 -0.64 5.47 -9.70
C GLU A 59 -1.78 5.37 -8.70
N SER A 60 -2.80 6.21 -8.85
CA SER A 60 -3.98 6.14 -7.98
C SER A 60 -4.66 4.78 -8.11
N GLU A 61 -4.75 4.25 -9.30
CA GLU A 61 -5.35 2.94 -9.53
C GLU A 61 -4.51 1.83 -8.91
N MET A 62 -3.19 1.90 -9.03
CA MET A 62 -2.30 0.93 -8.42
C MET A 62 -2.42 0.95 -6.90
N MET A 63 -2.47 2.14 -6.32
CA MET A 63 -2.62 2.30 -4.88
C MET A 63 -3.95 1.71 -4.41
N TYR A 64 -5.02 2.00 -5.12
CA TYR A 64 -6.34 1.44 -4.81
C TYR A 64 -6.31 -0.08 -4.87
N THR A 65 -5.72 -0.64 -5.92
CA THR A 65 -5.64 -2.09 -6.09
C THR A 65 -4.83 -2.73 -4.97
N ALA A 66 -3.71 -2.12 -4.60
CA ALA A 66 -2.88 -2.65 -3.51
C ALA A 66 -3.62 -2.64 -2.18
N ILE A 67 -4.30 -1.56 -1.88
CA ILE A 67 -5.07 -1.43 -0.64
C ILE A 67 -6.18 -2.48 -0.59
N LYS A 68 -6.94 -2.60 -1.66
CA LYS A 68 -8.03 -3.58 -1.74
C LYS A 68 -7.50 -5.01 -1.64
N GLY A 69 -6.36 -5.29 -2.28
CA GLY A 69 -5.74 -6.60 -2.21
C GLY A 69 -5.34 -6.96 -0.78
N ALA A 70 -4.73 -6.03 -0.07
CA ALA A 70 -4.33 -6.27 1.32
C ALA A 70 -5.54 -6.50 2.23
N ILE A 71 -6.59 -5.72 2.05
CA ILE A 71 -7.82 -5.88 2.82
C ILE A 71 -8.46 -7.24 2.56
N ASN A 72 -8.55 -7.63 1.30
CA ASN A 72 -9.13 -8.92 0.92
C ASN A 72 -8.31 -10.08 1.48
N ASN A 73 -6.99 -9.99 1.42
CA ASN A 73 -6.12 -11.04 1.95
C ASN A 73 -6.23 -11.20 3.45
N ALA A 74 -6.57 -10.12 4.15
CA ALA A 74 -6.74 -10.16 5.60
C ALA A 74 -8.13 -10.65 6.02
N ASN A 75 -9.05 -10.83 5.08
CA ASN A 75 -10.43 -11.22 5.37
C ASN A 75 -11.15 -10.24 6.29
N ILE A 76 -10.87 -8.95 6.14
CA ILE A 76 -11.54 -7.89 6.89
C ILE A 76 -12.32 -7.02 5.91
N LYS A 77 -13.13 -6.13 6.46
CA LYS A 77 -13.92 -5.19 5.67
C LYS A 77 -13.28 -3.81 5.70
N GLU A 78 -13.58 -3.00 4.70
CA GLU A 78 -13.05 -1.63 4.64
C GLU A 78 -13.43 -0.83 5.88
N GLU A 79 -14.62 -1.03 6.40
CA GLU A 79 -15.11 -0.33 7.58
C GLU A 79 -14.37 -0.73 8.87
N ASP A 80 -13.59 -1.80 8.84
CA ASP A 80 -12.76 -2.20 9.96
C ASP A 80 -11.45 -1.42 10.04
N ILE A 81 -11.16 -0.59 9.04
CA ILE A 81 -9.94 0.20 8.98
C ILE A 81 -10.15 1.52 9.70
N ASP A 82 -9.33 1.79 10.70
CA ASP A 82 -9.40 3.04 11.45
C ASP A 82 -8.58 4.15 10.80
N TYR A 83 -7.40 3.80 10.28
CA TYR A 83 -6.48 4.77 9.69
C TYR A 83 -5.89 4.22 8.41
N LEU A 84 -5.67 5.09 7.45
CA LEU A 84 -4.99 4.77 6.22
C LEU A 84 -3.88 5.78 5.98
N PHE A 85 -2.66 5.28 5.80
CA PHE A 85 -1.52 6.12 5.44
C PHE A 85 -1.06 5.71 4.04
N ALA A 86 -0.89 6.69 3.18
CA ALA A 86 -0.47 6.44 1.82
C ALA A 86 0.47 7.54 1.36
N GLY A 87 1.36 7.20 0.43
CA GLY A 87 2.29 8.16 -0.11
C GLY A 87 2.89 7.65 -1.40
N ASP A 88 3.52 8.55 -2.12
CA ASP A 88 4.17 8.21 -3.37
C ASP A 88 5.32 9.18 -3.65
N LEU A 89 6.09 8.86 -4.67
CA LEU A 89 7.22 9.69 -5.08
C LEU A 89 7.04 10.32 -6.46
N LEU A 90 5.89 10.09 -7.10
CA LEU A 90 5.70 10.48 -8.49
C LEU A 90 5.67 11.99 -8.69
N ASN A 91 5.06 12.74 -7.77
CA ASN A 91 4.88 14.18 -7.88
C ASN A 91 5.64 14.96 -6.82
N GLN A 92 6.83 14.56 -6.52
CA GLN A 92 7.66 15.18 -5.48
C GLN A 92 8.56 16.29 -6.01
N ILE A 93 8.03 17.18 -6.76
CA ILE A 93 8.85 18.26 -7.31
C ILE A 93 8.64 19.55 -6.56
#